data_60056025ca7f1a40d4ff10c2aab50739
#
_entry.id   60056025ca7f1a40d4ff10c2aab50739
#
_cell.length_a   1.000
_cell.length_b   1.000
_cell.length_c   1.000
_cell.angle_alpha   90.00
_cell.angle_beta   90.00
_cell.angle_gamma   90.00
#
_symmetry.space_group_name_H-M   'P 1'
#
loop_
_entity.id
_entity.type
_entity.pdbx_description
1 polymer ?
#
loop_
_entity_poly.entity_id
_entity_poly.type
_entity_poly.pdbx_seq_one_letter_code
_entity_poly.pdbx_strand_id
1 'polypeptide(L)'
;NYTKASITYTFGDQTVTLDGSTLKNWLQFDEKGQLVQDDASFTQHVKDFVAQLASEHNTVGTTRSFNTTSGRTVSVYGSAYGWKIDQDAEAAQLTEEIRTGTQTTREPVYSMRANAYGYNDIGSTYIEVDLSSQHMYYYQGGSIIFDSDIVSGDIRYDDRATPPGIFTLYYKKSPD
;
A
#
# COMPACT_ATOMS: atom_id res chain seq x y z
N ASN A 1 -18.07 19.81 -16.10
CA ASN A 1 -17.55 19.61 -14.73
C ASN A 1 -16.20 18.89 -14.72
N TYR A 2 -15.94 17.94 -15.63
CA TYR A 2 -14.73 17.11 -15.68
C TYR A 2 -13.41 17.88 -15.48
N THR A 3 -13.22 18.99 -16.21
CA THR A 3 -11.98 19.80 -16.11
C THR A 3 -11.88 20.66 -14.85
N LYS A 4 -12.93 20.70 -14.01
CA LYS A 4 -12.90 21.38 -12.71
C LYS A 4 -12.41 20.46 -11.59
N ALA A 5 -12.39 19.14 -11.83
CA ALA A 5 -11.92 18.19 -10.86
C ALA A 5 -10.42 18.38 -10.59
N SER A 6 -10.04 18.25 -9.34
CA SER A 6 -8.64 18.26 -8.88
C SER A 6 -8.52 17.32 -7.69
N ILE A 7 -7.96 16.17 -7.92
CA ILE A 7 -7.76 15.16 -6.90
C ILE A 7 -6.27 15.05 -6.60
N THR A 8 -5.87 15.42 -5.37
CA THR A 8 -4.50 15.27 -4.88
C THR A 8 -4.43 14.03 -3.99
N TYR A 9 -3.73 13.03 -4.47
CA TYR A 9 -3.42 11.82 -3.72
C TYR A 9 -2.26 12.05 -2.77
N THR A 10 -2.36 11.52 -1.55
CA THR A 10 -1.29 11.57 -0.55
C THR A 10 -0.76 10.18 -0.25
N PHE A 11 0.58 10.05 -0.23
CA PHE A 11 1.33 8.84 0.08
C PHE A 11 2.41 9.19 1.11
N GLY A 12 1.99 9.45 2.36
CA GLY A 12 2.86 10.06 3.37
C GLY A 12 3.25 11.48 2.96
N ASP A 13 4.54 11.74 2.76
CA ASP A 13 5.07 13.05 2.35
C ASP A 13 5.02 13.29 0.82
N GLN A 14 4.68 12.27 0.05
CA GLN A 14 4.57 12.36 -1.41
C GLN A 14 3.14 12.67 -1.83
N THR A 15 3.00 13.41 -2.93
CA THR A 15 1.68 13.72 -3.50
C THR A 15 1.68 13.53 -5.01
N VAL A 16 0.53 13.09 -5.54
CA VAL A 16 0.26 13.03 -6.98
C VAL A 16 -1.06 13.74 -7.22
N THR A 17 -1.08 14.70 -8.15
CA THR A 17 -2.30 15.45 -8.46
C THR A 17 -2.80 15.13 -9.86
N LEU A 18 -4.07 14.75 -9.95
CA LEU A 18 -4.82 14.64 -11.18
C LEU A 18 -5.73 15.86 -11.28
N ASP A 19 -5.52 16.70 -12.27
CA ASP A 19 -6.27 17.94 -12.47
C ASP A 19 -6.81 18.11 -13.89
N GLY A 20 -7.48 19.23 -14.12
CA GLY A 20 -8.06 19.58 -15.40
C GLY A 20 -7.06 19.65 -16.56
N SER A 21 -5.78 19.85 -16.31
CA SER A 21 -4.73 19.87 -17.34
C SER A 21 -4.49 18.48 -17.93
N THR A 22 -4.59 17.45 -17.12
CA THR A 22 -4.53 16.04 -17.53
C THR A 22 -5.89 15.58 -18.08
N LEU A 23 -6.97 15.89 -17.35
CA LEU A 23 -8.31 15.43 -17.68
C LEU A 23 -8.79 15.92 -19.03
N LYS A 24 -8.41 17.13 -19.45
CA LYS A 24 -8.75 17.62 -20.81
C LYS A 24 -8.27 16.71 -21.94
N ASN A 25 -7.16 15.98 -21.74
CA ASN A 25 -6.59 15.09 -22.73
C ASN A 25 -7.32 13.74 -22.80
N TRP A 26 -8.16 13.43 -21.80
CA TRP A 26 -9.01 12.23 -21.76
C TRP A 26 -10.36 12.45 -22.45
N LEU A 27 -10.71 13.72 -22.72
CA LEU A 27 -11.96 14.11 -23.31
C LEU A 27 -11.85 14.15 -24.83
N GLN A 28 -12.81 13.57 -25.51
CA GLN A 28 -12.92 13.64 -26.98
C GLN A 28 -13.99 14.66 -27.37
N PHE A 29 -13.72 15.41 -28.42
CA PHE A 29 -14.63 16.39 -28.96
C PHE A 29 -14.92 16.06 -30.42
N ASP A 30 -16.17 16.20 -30.82
CA ASP A 30 -16.58 16.03 -32.22
C ASP A 30 -16.14 17.23 -33.09
N GLU A 31 -16.42 17.14 -34.42
CA GLU A 31 -16.09 18.21 -35.39
C GLU A 31 -16.79 19.55 -35.09
N LYS A 32 -17.84 19.54 -34.25
CA LYS A 32 -18.59 20.71 -33.80
C LYS A 32 -18.10 21.23 -32.45
N GLY A 33 -17.05 20.63 -31.89
CA GLY A 33 -16.50 20.98 -30.55
C GLY A 33 -17.41 20.51 -29.41
N GLN A 34 -18.33 19.57 -29.63
CA GLN A 34 -19.15 18.99 -28.59
C GLN A 34 -18.42 17.78 -28.00
N LEU A 35 -18.50 17.65 -26.65
CA LEU A 35 -17.92 16.53 -25.95
C LEU A 35 -18.54 15.22 -26.42
N VAL A 36 -17.71 14.34 -26.98
CA VAL A 36 -18.10 12.96 -27.28
C VAL A 36 -18.01 12.19 -25.95
N GLN A 37 -19.15 11.71 -25.49
CA GLN A 37 -19.19 10.84 -24.32
C GLN A 37 -18.76 9.42 -24.72
N ASP A 38 -17.46 9.20 -24.86
CA ASP A 38 -16.88 7.86 -24.97
C ASP A 38 -16.60 7.35 -23.56
N ASP A 39 -17.61 6.76 -22.94
CA ASP A 39 -17.48 6.19 -21.60
C ASP A 39 -16.44 5.07 -21.54
N ALA A 40 -16.19 4.35 -22.62
CA ALA A 40 -15.21 3.27 -22.67
C ALA A 40 -13.76 3.81 -22.63
N SER A 41 -13.45 4.83 -23.46
CA SER A 41 -12.13 5.46 -23.48
C SER A 41 -11.83 6.20 -22.17
N PHE A 42 -12.80 6.96 -21.67
CA PHE A 42 -12.66 7.63 -20.36
C PHE A 42 -12.44 6.63 -19.23
N THR A 43 -13.22 5.54 -19.21
CA THR A 43 -13.06 4.47 -18.20
C THR A 43 -11.68 3.84 -18.29
N GLN A 44 -11.14 3.64 -19.49
CA GLN A 44 -9.79 3.10 -19.66
C GLN A 44 -8.72 4.06 -19.13
N HIS A 45 -8.81 5.35 -19.43
CA HIS A 45 -7.87 6.35 -18.88
C HIS A 45 -7.89 6.38 -17.36
N VAL A 46 -9.07 6.29 -16.72
CA VAL A 46 -9.17 6.20 -15.25
C VAL A 46 -8.46 4.96 -14.74
N LYS A 47 -8.69 3.80 -15.35
CA LYS A 47 -8.04 2.55 -14.95
C LYS A 47 -6.54 2.59 -15.15
N ASP A 48 -6.06 3.13 -16.26
CA ASP A 48 -4.63 3.27 -16.55
C ASP A 48 -3.93 4.18 -15.53
N PHE A 49 -4.57 5.29 -15.18
CA PHE A 49 -4.05 6.19 -14.14
C PHE A 49 -3.98 5.51 -12.77
N VAL A 50 -5.04 4.81 -12.36
CA VAL A 50 -5.07 4.08 -11.08
C VAL A 50 -4.04 2.94 -11.08
N ALA A 51 -3.86 2.23 -12.21
CA ALA A 51 -2.83 1.21 -12.36
C ALA A 51 -1.42 1.79 -12.25
N GLN A 52 -1.18 3.00 -12.78
CA GLN A 52 0.07 3.71 -12.62
C GLN A 52 0.32 4.05 -11.15
N LEU A 53 -0.66 4.63 -10.44
CA LEU A 53 -0.54 4.88 -9.00
C LEU A 53 -0.22 3.61 -8.23
N ALA A 54 -0.89 2.50 -8.55
CA ALA A 54 -0.64 1.22 -7.93
C ALA A 54 0.76 0.69 -8.20
N SER A 55 1.26 0.84 -9.42
CA SER A 55 2.62 0.44 -9.80
C SER A 55 3.71 1.21 -9.06
N GLU A 56 3.47 2.51 -8.81
CA GLU A 56 4.44 3.40 -8.18
C GLU A 56 4.42 3.34 -6.64
N HIS A 57 3.26 3.03 -6.04
CA HIS A 57 3.05 3.18 -4.59
C HIS A 57 2.69 1.89 -3.84
N ASN A 58 2.37 0.79 -4.53
CA ASN A 58 2.15 -0.49 -3.85
C ASN A 58 3.46 -1.08 -3.35
N THR A 59 3.45 -1.59 -2.11
CA THR A 59 4.61 -2.27 -1.50
C THR A 59 4.36 -3.73 -1.17
N VAL A 60 3.13 -4.21 -1.29
CA VAL A 60 2.81 -5.64 -1.18
C VAL A 60 3.57 -6.41 -2.27
N GLY A 61 4.16 -7.55 -1.91
CA GLY A 61 4.94 -8.37 -2.84
C GLY A 61 6.33 -7.82 -3.13
N THR A 62 6.84 -6.89 -2.33
CA THR A 62 8.21 -6.37 -2.46
C THR A 62 9.11 -6.85 -1.31
N THR A 63 10.42 -6.80 -1.54
CA THR A 63 11.43 -7.12 -0.55
C THR A 63 11.89 -5.83 0.14
N ARG A 64 12.04 -5.87 1.47
CA ARG A 64 12.58 -4.77 2.28
C ARG A 64 13.94 -5.15 2.84
N SER A 65 14.81 -4.18 2.93
CA SER A 65 16.02 -4.29 3.75
C SER A 65 15.65 -3.97 5.20
N PHE A 66 15.91 -4.89 6.10
CA PHE A 66 15.56 -4.77 7.51
C PHE A 66 16.81 -4.91 8.39
N ASN A 67 17.01 -3.94 9.28
CA ASN A 67 18.09 -4.00 10.27
C ASN A 67 17.57 -4.70 11.53
N THR A 68 18.09 -5.87 11.80
CA THR A 68 17.71 -6.68 12.96
C THR A 68 18.24 -6.12 14.26
N THR A 69 17.62 -6.49 15.37
CA THR A 69 18.10 -6.17 16.72
C THR A 69 19.52 -6.65 16.98
N SER A 70 19.92 -7.77 16.37
CA SER A 70 21.30 -8.29 16.44
C SER A 70 22.32 -7.53 15.59
N GLY A 71 21.92 -6.43 14.92
CA GLY A 71 22.79 -5.58 14.10
C GLY A 71 23.06 -6.10 12.67
N ARG A 72 22.37 -7.14 12.23
CA ARG A 72 22.46 -7.66 10.87
C ARG A 72 21.44 -6.96 9.97
N THR A 73 21.80 -6.73 8.72
CA THR A 73 20.84 -6.33 7.67
C THR A 73 20.39 -7.56 6.90
N VAL A 74 19.10 -7.77 6.85
CA VAL A 74 18.49 -8.91 6.15
C VAL A 74 17.46 -8.43 5.13
N SER A 75 17.22 -9.23 4.10
CA SER A 75 16.14 -8.99 3.14
C SER A 75 14.91 -9.77 3.57
N VAL A 76 13.79 -9.08 3.77
CA VAL A 76 12.53 -9.70 4.16
C VAL A 76 11.46 -9.44 3.11
N TYR A 77 10.77 -10.50 2.71
CA TYR A 77 9.74 -10.45 1.67
C TYR A 77 8.36 -10.29 2.30
N GLY A 78 7.61 -9.31 1.82
CA GLY A 78 6.25 -9.01 2.30
C GLY A 78 5.18 -9.51 1.35
N SER A 79 4.99 -10.84 1.23
CA SER A 79 3.96 -11.41 0.35
C SER A 79 2.54 -11.02 0.75
N ALA A 80 2.29 -10.89 2.05
CA ALA A 80 0.98 -10.57 2.64
C ALA A 80 1.04 -9.30 3.51
N TYR A 81 1.99 -8.41 3.26
CA TYR A 81 2.16 -7.16 3.98
C TYR A 81 2.59 -6.03 3.07
N GLY A 82 2.04 -4.85 3.27
CA GLY A 82 2.40 -3.63 2.55
C GLY A 82 1.19 -2.78 2.20
N TRP A 83 1.42 -1.71 1.45
CA TRP A 83 0.39 -0.90 0.82
C TRP A 83 -0.11 -1.58 -0.44
N LYS A 84 -1.42 -1.65 -0.64
CA LYS A 84 -2.04 -2.14 -1.87
C LYS A 84 -3.30 -1.33 -2.16
N ILE A 85 -3.28 -0.58 -3.26
CA ILE A 85 -4.44 0.14 -3.75
C ILE A 85 -5.49 -0.87 -4.25
N ASP A 86 -6.74 -0.68 -3.84
CA ASP A 86 -7.89 -1.35 -4.43
C ASP A 86 -8.24 -0.62 -5.73
N GLN A 87 -7.71 -1.14 -6.85
CA GLN A 87 -7.81 -0.46 -8.14
C GLN A 87 -9.25 -0.32 -8.64
N ASP A 88 -10.10 -1.30 -8.37
CA ASP A 88 -11.50 -1.26 -8.81
C ASP A 88 -12.31 -0.24 -7.98
N ALA A 89 -12.16 -0.26 -6.66
CA ALA A 89 -12.83 0.70 -5.78
C ALA A 89 -12.31 2.12 -6.02
N GLU A 90 -10.99 2.29 -6.21
CA GLU A 90 -10.39 3.58 -6.50
C GLU A 90 -10.86 4.13 -7.85
N ALA A 91 -10.89 3.31 -8.89
CA ALA A 91 -11.37 3.74 -10.21
C ALA A 91 -12.85 4.16 -10.18
N ALA A 92 -13.67 3.47 -9.40
CA ALA A 92 -15.07 3.83 -9.23
C ALA A 92 -15.22 5.19 -8.52
N GLN A 93 -14.51 5.39 -7.42
CA GLN A 93 -14.53 6.65 -6.66
C GLN A 93 -13.98 7.82 -7.50
N LEU A 94 -12.83 7.62 -8.15
CA LEU A 94 -12.21 8.63 -9.01
C LEU A 94 -13.13 9.05 -10.16
N THR A 95 -13.80 8.08 -10.78
CA THR A 95 -14.78 8.35 -11.85
C THR A 95 -15.88 9.29 -11.37
N GLU A 96 -16.45 9.05 -10.20
CA GLU A 96 -17.50 9.90 -9.63
C GLU A 96 -16.98 11.29 -9.25
N GLU A 97 -15.81 11.39 -8.67
CA GLU A 97 -15.16 12.66 -8.32
C GLU A 97 -14.88 13.52 -9.55
N ILE A 98 -14.43 12.91 -10.66
CA ILE A 98 -14.21 13.61 -11.93
C ILE A 98 -15.54 14.09 -12.52
N ARG A 99 -16.58 13.24 -12.54
CA ARG A 99 -17.89 13.60 -13.10
C ARG A 99 -18.55 14.76 -12.35
N THR A 100 -18.39 14.79 -11.03
CA THR A 100 -18.92 15.86 -10.18
C THR A 100 -18.08 17.12 -10.19
N GLY A 101 -16.83 17.05 -10.64
CA GLY A 101 -15.88 18.17 -10.62
C GLY A 101 -15.33 18.42 -9.21
N THR A 102 -15.18 17.36 -8.42
CA THR A 102 -14.71 17.42 -7.02
C THR A 102 -13.27 17.93 -6.95
N GLN A 103 -12.99 18.74 -5.93
CA GLN A 103 -11.65 19.17 -5.56
C GLN A 103 -11.36 18.65 -4.16
N THR A 104 -10.38 17.75 -4.04
CA THR A 104 -10.08 17.07 -2.77
C THR A 104 -8.62 16.66 -2.66
N THR A 105 -8.16 16.52 -1.43
CA THR A 105 -6.89 15.87 -1.09
C THR A 105 -7.20 14.67 -0.22
N ARG A 106 -6.75 13.49 -0.62
CA ARG A 106 -7.03 12.23 0.08
C ARG A 106 -6.01 11.15 -0.22
N GLU A 107 -6.00 10.10 0.59
CA GLU A 107 -5.36 8.84 0.25
C GLU A 107 -6.18 8.09 -0.82
N PRO A 108 -5.56 7.20 -1.61
CA PRO A 108 -6.31 6.27 -2.43
C PRO A 108 -7.08 5.26 -1.58
N VAL A 109 -8.05 4.58 -2.20
CA VAL A 109 -8.72 3.44 -1.57
C VAL A 109 -7.75 2.27 -1.50
N TYR A 110 -7.47 1.78 -0.31
CA TYR A 110 -6.54 0.66 -0.09
C TYR A 110 -7.28 -0.63 0.24
N SER A 111 -6.90 -1.73 -0.41
CA SER A 111 -7.28 -3.09 0.01
C SER A 111 -6.36 -3.64 1.10
N MET A 112 -5.14 -3.08 1.24
CA MET A 112 -4.20 -3.42 2.32
C MET A 112 -3.39 -2.19 2.70
N ARG A 113 -3.11 -2.04 4.02
CA ARG A 113 -2.34 -0.94 4.58
C ARG A 113 -1.13 -1.46 5.34
N ALA A 114 0.00 -0.79 5.19
CA ALA A 114 1.17 -0.95 6.04
C ALA A 114 1.10 -0.01 7.26
N ASN A 115 2.04 -0.15 8.19
CA ASN A 115 2.08 0.67 9.41
C ASN A 115 2.68 2.07 9.19
N ALA A 116 3.47 2.25 8.13
CA ALA A 116 4.13 3.51 7.81
C ALA A 116 4.25 3.68 6.29
N TYR A 117 4.50 4.92 5.85
CA TYR A 117 4.90 5.22 4.48
C TYR A 117 6.42 5.23 4.34
N GLY A 118 6.89 5.17 3.08
CA GLY A 118 8.28 5.26 2.73
C GLY A 118 9.01 3.93 2.67
N TYR A 119 10.34 3.99 2.70
CA TYR A 119 11.23 2.83 2.52
C TYR A 119 11.05 1.76 3.60
N ASN A 120 10.79 2.17 4.85
CA ASN A 120 10.49 1.26 5.96
C ASN A 120 9.00 1.34 6.30
N ASP A 121 8.17 0.67 5.53
CA ASP A 121 6.72 0.62 5.75
C ASP A 121 6.31 -0.27 6.94
N ILE A 122 7.24 -1.00 7.56
CA ILE A 122 7.04 -1.74 8.82
C ILE A 122 6.79 -0.77 9.99
N GLY A 123 7.41 0.42 9.93
CA GLY A 123 7.28 1.43 10.98
C GLY A 123 8.06 1.12 12.23
N SER A 124 7.63 1.70 13.37
CA SER A 124 8.34 1.63 14.66
C SER A 124 7.68 0.73 15.70
N THR A 125 6.55 0.11 15.36
CA THR A 125 5.80 -0.80 16.26
C THR A 125 5.61 -2.14 15.55
N TYR A 126 6.37 -3.14 15.97
CA TYR A 126 6.37 -4.47 15.35
C TYR A 126 6.92 -5.53 16.31
N ILE A 127 6.76 -6.79 15.95
CA ILE A 127 7.43 -7.92 16.59
C ILE A 127 8.50 -8.43 15.62
N GLU A 128 9.76 -8.45 16.05
CA GLU A 128 10.85 -9.13 15.38
C GLU A 128 10.99 -10.53 15.97
N VAL A 129 11.06 -11.54 15.09
CA VAL A 129 11.31 -12.92 15.48
C VAL A 129 12.59 -13.38 14.79
N ASP A 130 13.68 -13.49 15.51
CA ASP A 130 14.95 -14.04 15.02
C ASP A 130 14.92 -15.57 15.16
N LEU A 131 14.63 -16.24 14.04
CA LEU A 131 14.57 -17.69 13.99
C LEU A 131 15.94 -18.35 14.23
N SER A 132 17.04 -17.63 13.98
CA SER A 132 18.39 -18.16 14.15
C SER A 132 18.80 -18.21 15.61
N SER A 133 18.44 -17.18 16.38
CA SER A 133 18.73 -17.09 17.82
C SER A 133 17.60 -17.64 18.68
N GLN A 134 16.46 -17.99 18.08
CA GLN A 134 15.25 -18.41 18.79
C GLN A 134 14.80 -17.38 19.82
N HIS A 135 14.78 -16.09 19.41
CA HIS A 135 14.44 -14.99 20.28
C HIS A 135 13.47 -14.03 19.59
N MET A 136 12.55 -13.42 20.34
CA MET A 136 11.64 -12.39 19.85
C MET A 136 11.80 -11.08 20.59
N TYR A 137 11.58 -9.99 19.90
CA TYR A 137 11.58 -8.63 20.43
C TYR A 137 10.27 -7.93 20.04
N TYR A 138 9.60 -7.31 21.01
CA TYR A 138 8.45 -6.45 20.74
C TYR A 138 8.85 -4.99 20.86
N TYR A 139 8.74 -4.31 19.73
CA TYR A 139 8.97 -2.88 19.60
C TYR A 139 7.67 -2.10 19.68
N GLN A 140 7.66 -1.01 20.44
CA GLN A 140 6.61 -0.01 20.44
C GLN A 140 7.24 1.38 20.36
N GLY A 141 6.87 2.15 19.30
CA GLY A 141 7.42 3.47 19.08
C GLY A 141 8.96 3.51 18.94
N GLY A 142 9.57 2.45 18.41
CA GLY A 142 11.02 2.32 18.21
C GLY A 142 11.81 1.83 19.44
N SER A 143 11.13 1.55 20.56
CA SER A 143 11.77 1.03 21.78
C SER A 143 11.36 -0.42 22.02
N ILE A 144 12.30 -1.27 22.46
CA ILE A 144 11.99 -2.63 22.92
C ILE A 144 11.27 -2.51 24.26
N ILE A 145 10.04 -3.00 24.33
CA ILE A 145 9.26 -3.03 25.56
C ILE A 145 9.10 -4.43 26.15
N PHE A 146 9.40 -5.45 25.35
CA PHE A 146 9.40 -6.84 25.77
C PHE A 146 10.28 -7.67 24.85
N ASP A 147 10.97 -8.66 25.41
CA ASP A 147 11.69 -9.67 24.66
C ASP A 147 11.61 -11.03 25.38
N SER A 148 11.79 -12.13 24.66
CA SER A 148 11.71 -13.47 25.21
C SER A 148 12.36 -14.49 24.28
N ASP A 149 12.89 -15.54 24.86
CA ASP A 149 13.23 -16.76 24.12
C ASP A 149 11.95 -17.41 23.61
N ILE A 150 12.04 -18.00 22.43
CA ILE A 150 10.96 -18.71 21.75
C ILE A 150 11.44 -20.07 21.22
N VAL A 151 10.49 -20.89 20.82
CA VAL A 151 10.77 -22.10 20.03
C VAL A 151 10.02 -21.97 18.71
N SER A 152 10.77 -21.89 17.60
CA SER A 152 10.19 -21.88 16.25
C SER A 152 9.93 -23.30 15.76
N GLY A 153 9.24 -23.41 14.64
CA GLY A 153 9.00 -24.67 13.97
C GLY A 153 10.30 -25.37 13.52
N ASP A 154 10.25 -26.70 13.41
CA ASP A 154 11.39 -27.53 13.05
C ASP A 154 11.68 -27.44 11.53
N ILE A 155 12.78 -26.78 11.18
CA ILE A 155 13.19 -26.57 9.78
C ILE A 155 13.54 -27.86 9.00
N ARG A 156 13.66 -29.01 9.69
CA ARG A 156 13.89 -30.31 9.04
C ARG A 156 12.63 -30.83 8.32
N TYR A 157 11.48 -30.23 8.60
CA TYR A 157 10.19 -30.59 8.02
C TYR A 157 9.54 -29.34 7.43
N ASP A 158 9.34 -29.33 6.11
CA ASP A 158 8.79 -28.17 5.38
C ASP A 158 7.39 -27.77 5.88
N ASP A 159 6.58 -28.74 6.33
CA ASP A 159 5.24 -28.53 6.87
C ASP A 159 5.23 -28.00 8.32
N ARG A 160 6.38 -27.93 8.98
CA ARG A 160 6.55 -27.47 10.36
C ARG A 160 7.45 -26.26 10.51
N ALA A 161 8.17 -25.92 9.45
CA ALA A 161 9.05 -24.75 9.48
C ALA A 161 8.26 -23.46 9.66
N THR A 162 8.73 -22.59 10.55
CA THR A 162 8.20 -21.21 10.64
C THR A 162 8.64 -20.43 9.41
N PRO A 163 7.71 -19.96 8.57
CA PRO A 163 8.09 -19.26 7.33
C PRO A 163 8.71 -17.90 7.63
N PRO A 164 9.81 -17.50 6.96
CA PRO A 164 10.34 -16.16 7.04
C PRO A 164 9.47 -15.18 6.24
N GLY A 165 9.46 -13.91 6.63
CA GLY A 165 8.73 -12.86 5.92
C GLY A 165 8.14 -11.79 6.84
N ILE A 166 7.28 -10.96 6.27
CA ILE A 166 6.56 -9.93 7.00
C ILE A 166 5.07 -10.30 7.01
N PHE A 167 4.48 -10.28 8.18
CA PHE A 167 3.11 -10.69 8.42
C PHE A 167 2.36 -9.62 9.21
N THR A 168 1.07 -9.49 8.96
CA THR A 168 0.17 -8.70 9.80
C THR A 168 -0.31 -9.55 10.96
N LEU A 169 -0.36 -8.99 12.18
CA LEU A 169 -0.94 -9.67 13.32
C LEU A 169 -2.44 -9.93 13.07
N TYR A 170 -2.82 -11.20 13.00
CA TYR A 170 -4.17 -11.60 12.64
C TYR A 170 -5.17 -11.35 13.77
N TYR A 171 -4.82 -11.72 15.00
CA TYR A 171 -5.66 -11.44 16.19
C TYR A 171 -4.81 -11.49 17.46
N LYS A 172 -5.34 -10.88 18.53
CA LYS A 172 -4.82 -11.00 19.90
C LYS A 172 -5.78 -11.87 20.70
N LYS A 173 -5.27 -12.88 21.39
CA LYS A 173 -6.04 -13.69 22.34
C LYS A 173 -5.48 -13.47 23.73
N SER A 174 -6.32 -13.03 24.68
CA SER A 174 -5.97 -13.06 26.09
C SER A 174 -6.16 -14.50 26.59
N PRO A 175 -5.26 -15.07 27.41
CA PRO A 175 -5.60 -16.27 28.18
C PRO A 175 -6.79 -15.95 29.10
N ASP A 176 -7.79 -16.82 29.10
CA ASP A 176 -8.93 -16.78 30.05
C ASP A 176 -8.42 -17.08 31.45
#